data_f567ada01710c13dfc1314e86afec61c
#
_entry.id   f567ada01710c13dfc1314e86afec61c
#
_cell.length_a   1.000
_cell.length_b   1.000
_cell.length_c   1.000
_cell.angle_alpha   90.00
_cell.angle_beta   90.00
_cell.angle_gamma   90.00
#
_symmetry.space_group_name_H-M   'P 1'
#
loop_
_entity.id
_entity.type
_entity.pdbx_description
1 polymer ?
#
loop_
_entity_poly.entity_id
_entity_poly.type
_entity_poly.pdbx_seq_one_letter_code
_entity_poly.pdbx_strand_id
1 'polypeptide(L)'
;MTTARDIMSTGVSWVSASDTVLHAAKRMAADAVGSLPIRGEDGHLQGMITDRDIVVKVLAAGKDPQALHAGEIAQDQALVTIGADDDAASILRTMAQHQVRRVPVMDGEELIGIVAQADVARALDNPRVGELVQALSTD
;
A
#
# COMPACT_ATOMS: atom_id res chain seq x y z
N MET A 1 18.57 8.39 13.34
CA MET A 1 18.19 7.63 12.11
C MET A 1 16.69 7.69 11.94
N THR A 2 16.21 8.00 10.75
CA THR A 2 14.78 8.09 10.46
C THR A 2 14.22 6.70 10.18
N THR A 3 13.19 6.31 10.90
CA THR A 3 12.57 4.99 10.78
C THR A 3 11.16 5.10 10.19
N ALA A 4 10.59 3.95 9.81
CA ALA A 4 9.21 3.88 9.33
C ALA A 4 8.25 4.51 10.33
N ARG A 5 8.41 4.24 11.61
CA ARG A 5 7.58 4.80 12.68
C ARG A 5 7.57 6.33 12.66
N ASP A 6 8.71 6.95 12.31
CA ASP A 6 8.86 8.41 12.30
C ASP A 6 8.14 9.07 11.13
N ILE A 7 7.98 8.36 10.01
CA ILE A 7 7.49 8.96 8.76
C ILE A 7 6.15 8.39 8.27
N MET A 8 5.63 7.36 8.92
CA MET A 8 4.37 6.73 8.50
C MET A 8 3.15 7.62 8.79
N SER A 9 2.10 7.41 8.00
CA SER A 9 0.76 7.93 8.33
C SER A 9 0.06 6.92 9.23
N THR A 10 -0.59 7.42 10.29
CA THR A 10 -1.35 6.60 11.25
C THR A 10 -2.85 6.80 11.05
N GLY A 11 -3.67 6.06 11.80
CA GLY A 11 -5.12 6.17 11.69
C GLY A 11 -5.66 5.63 10.38
N VAL A 12 -5.01 4.59 9.85
CA VAL A 12 -5.32 4.03 8.54
C VAL A 12 -6.63 3.25 8.61
N SER A 13 -7.53 3.52 7.65
CA SER A 13 -8.75 2.74 7.49
C SER A 13 -8.46 1.43 6.80
N TRP A 14 -9.20 0.39 7.17
CA TRP A 14 -9.11 -0.94 6.57
C TRP A 14 -10.34 -1.21 5.70
N VAL A 15 -10.19 -2.12 4.74
CA VAL A 15 -11.33 -2.84 4.16
C VAL A 15 -11.18 -4.31 4.47
N SER A 16 -12.29 -5.02 4.61
CA SER A 16 -12.28 -6.47 4.79
C SER A 16 -12.11 -7.15 3.44
N ALA A 17 -11.48 -8.32 3.43
CA ALA A 17 -11.35 -9.12 2.21
C ALA A 17 -12.71 -9.43 1.58
N SER A 18 -13.76 -9.51 2.38
CA SER A 18 -15.14 -9.78 1.92
C SER A 18 -15.90 -8.52 1.48
N ASP A 19 -15.35 -7.33 1.66
CA ASP A 19 -15.96 -6.09 1.16
C ASP A 19 -15.85 -6.05 -0.36
N THR A 20 -16.85 -5.45 -1.02
CA THR A 20 -16.80 -5.32 -2.48
C THR A 20 -15.73 -4.31 -2.90
N VAL A 21 -15.27 -4.44 -4.14
CA VAL A 21 -14.37 -3.45 -4.74
C VAL A 21 -15.02 -2.07 -4.77
N LEU A 22 -16.35 -2.01 -5.03
CA LEU A 22 -17.07 -0.75 -5.00
C LEU A 22 -17.02 -0.09 -3.61
N HIS A 23 -17.17 -0.88 -2.55
CA HIS A 23 -17.05 -0.38 -1.18
C HIS A 23 -15.65 0.21 -0.93
N ALA A 24 -14.59 -0.49 -1.39
CA ALA A 24 -13.23 0.00 -1.28
C ALA A 24 -13.04 1.33 -2.04
N ALA A 25 -13.60 1.44 -3.25
CA ALA A 25 -13.53 2.66 -4.04
C ALA A 25 -14.20 3.84 -3.34
N LYS A 26 -15.38 3.61 -2.74
CA LYS A 26 -16.09 4.64 -1.99
C LYS A 26 -15.31 5.09 -0.76
N ARG A 27 -14.64 4.14 -0.10
CA ARG A 27 -13.80 4.45 1.06
C ARG A 27 -12.60 5.29 0.66
N MET A 28 -11.96 4.95 -0.45
CA MET A 28 -10.84 5.74 -0.99
C MET A 28 -11.27 7.18 -1.28
N ALA A 29 -12.45 7.34 -1.87
CA ALA A 29 -12.99 8.67 -2.17
C ALA A 29 -13.30 9.45 -0.89
N ALA A 30 -13.91 8.81 0.10
CA ALA A 30 -14.26 9.45 1.37
C ALA A 30 -13.03 9.88 2.16
N ASP A 31 -11.98 9.05 2.18
CA ASP A 31 -10.76 9.29 2.94
C ASP A 31 -9.70 10.04 2.12
N ALA A 32 -9.95 10.30 0.84
CA ALA A 32 -9.01 10.95 -0.09
C ALA A 32 -7.66 10.23 -0.16
N VAL A 33 -7.70 8.90 -0.26
CA VAL A 33 -6.50 8.05 -0.35
C VAL A 33 -6.58 7.19 -1.60
N GLY A 34 -5.40 6.78 -2.11
CA GLY A 34 -5.29 5.93 -3.30
C GLY A 34 -5.04 4.46 -3.00
N SER A 35 -5.00 4.07 -1.74
CA SER A 35 -4.78 2.68 -1.34
C SER A 35 -5.38 2.41 0.04
N LEU A 36 -5.76 1.16 0.26
CA LEU A 36 -6.28 0.71 1.55
C LEU A 36 -5.72 -0.67 1.87
N PRO A 37 -5.34 -0.93 3.12
CA PRO A 37 -4.98 -2.28 3.53
C PRO A 37 -6.24 -3.16 3.61
N ILE A 38 -6.05 -4.43 3.26
CA ILE A 38 -7.10 -5.44 3.26
C ILE A 38 -6.88 -6.35 4.46
N ARG A 39 -7.90 -6.48 5.29
CA ARG A 39 -7.88 -7.39 6.44
C ARG A 39 -8.59 -8.68 6.06
N GLY A 40 -7.91 -9.82 6.26
CA GLY A 40 -8.49 -11.13 6.06
C GLY A 40 -9.46 -11.51 7.18
N GLU A 41 -10.10 -12.66 7.02
CA GLU A 41 -11.06 -13.18 8.03
C GLU A 41 -10.39 -13.49 9.36
N ASP A 42 -9.09 -13.79 9.34
CA ASP A 42 -8.29 -14.03 10.54
C ASP A 42 -7.89 -12.74 11.28
N GLY A 43 -8.29 -11.57 10.76
CA GLY A 43 -7.97 -10.28 11.35
C GLY A 43 -6.60 -9.73 10.96
N HIS A 44 -5.82 -10.47 10.16
CA HIS A 44 -4.47 -10.08 9.76
C HIS A 44 -4.46 -9.38 8.40
N LEU A 45 -3.41 -8.61 8.15
CA LEU A 45 -3.19 -7.97 6.87
C LEU A 45 -3.05 -9.04 5.79
N GLN A 46 -3.89 -8.96 4.76
CA GLN A 46 -3.87 -9.87 3.62
C GLN A 46 -3.17 -9.26 2.41
N GLY A 47 -3.31 -7.97 2.21
CA GLY A 47 -2.74 -7.26 1.07
C GLY A 47 -3.16 -5.81 1.05
N MET A 48 -2.96 -5.18 -0.09
CA MET A 48 -3.37 -3.80 -0.35
C MET A 48 -4.24 -3.76 -1.60
N ILE A 49 -5.22 -2.87 -1.62
CA ILE A 49 -5.96 -2.54 -2.84
C ILE A 49 -5.70 -1.08 -3.18
N THR A 50 -5.39 -0.81 -4.44
CA THR A 50 -5.09 0.54 -4.91
C THR A 50 -6.11 1.01 -5.92
N ASP A 51 -6.18 2.33 -6.14
CA ASP A 51 -7.01 2.92 -7.19
C ASP A 51 -6.61 2.39 -8.57
N ARG A 52 -5.32 2.19 -8.83
CA ARG A 52 -4.84 1.60 -10.07
C ARG A 52 -5.34 0.16 -10.24
N ASP A 53 -5.36 -0.64 -9.18
CA ASP A 53 -5.92 -2.00 -9.22
C ASP A 53 -7.37 -1.98 -9.70
N ILE A 54 -8.17 -1.05 -9.17
CA ILE A 54 -9.58 -0.92 -9.53
C ILE A 54 -9.72 -0.56 -11.01
N VAL A 55 -8.93 0.38 -11.49
CA VAL A 55 -8.99 0.80 -12.90
C VAL A 55 -8.55 -0.34 -13.82
N VAL A 56 -7.39 -0.95 -13.55
CA VAL A 56 -6.76 -1.90 -14.47
C VAL A 56 -7.37 -3.30 -14.37
N LYS A 57 -7.58 -3.79 -13.15
CA LYS A 57 -7.99 -5.19 -12.93
C LYS A 57 -9.50 -5.38 -12.89
N VAL A 58 -10.26 -4.31 -12.67
CA VAL A 58 -11.71 -4.39 -12.55
C VAL A 58 -12.39 -3.68 -13.72
N LEU A 59 -12.25 -2.36 -13.82
CA LEU A 59 -12.98 -1.57 -14.82
C LEU A 59 -12.49 -1.86 -16.24
N ALA A 60 -11.17 -1.80 -16.48
CA ALA A 60 -10.60 -2.07 -17.80
C ALA A 60 -10.79 -3.53 -18.23
N ALA A 61 -10.86 -4.44 -17.27
CA ALA A 61 -11.09 -5.86 -17.53
C ALA A 61 -12.57 -6.18 -17.75
N GLY A 62 -13.46 -5.21 -17.66
CA GLY A 62 -14.90 -5.39 -17.87
C GLY A 62 -15.60 -6.11 -16.74
N LYS A 63 -15.02 -6.13 -15.55
CA LYS A 63 -15.58 -6.82 -14.39
C LYS A 63 -16.44 -5.87 -13.56
N ASP A 64 -17.39 -6.44 -12.82
CA ASP A 64 -18.32 -5.69 -12.01
C ASP A 64 -17.74 -5.43 -10.61
N PRO A 65 -17.50 -4.15 -10.24
CA PRO A 65 -16.96 -3.84 -8.91
C PRO A 65 -17.92 -4.18 -7.76
N GLN A 66 -19.20 -4.38 -8.03
CA GLN A 66 -20.16 -4.83 -7.01
C GLN A 66 -20.15 -6.33 -6.81
N ALA A 67 -19.61 -7.09 -7.76
CA ALA A 67 -19.55 -8.55 -7.71
C ALA A 67 -18.20 -9.06 -7.19
N LEU A 68 -17.14 -8.29 -7.35
CA LEU A 68 -15.80 -8.66 -6.90
C LEU A 68 -15.54 -8.18 -5.48
N HIS A 69 -14.77 -8.96 -4.73
CA HIS A 69 -14.37 -8.63 -3.37
C HIS A 69 -12.90 -8.18 -3.33
N ALA A 70 -12.58 -7.33 -2.37
CA ALA A 70 -11.23 -6.78 -2.23
C ALA A 70 -10.17 -7.88 -2.11
N GLY A 71 -10.46 -8.94 -1.39
CA GLY A 71 -9.54 -10.07 -1.22
C GLY A 71 -9.17 -10.76 -2.52
N GLU A 72 -10.08 -10.78 -3.49
CA GLU A 72 -9.81 -11.38 -4.81
C GLU A 72 -8.79 -10.58 -5.60
N ILE A 73 -8.79 -9.25 -5.44
CA ILE A 73 -7.85 -8.38 -6.13
C ILE A 73 -6.42 -8.57 -5.61
N ALA A 74 -6.27 -8.83 -4.31
CA ALA A 74 -4.97 -9.02 -3.67
C ALA A 74 -4.47 -10.46 -3.70
N GLN A 75 -5.27 -11.41 -4.19
CA GLN A 75 -5.02 -12.85 -4.04
C GLN A 75 -3.67 -13.28 -4.63
N ASP A 76 -3.29 -12.72 -5.77
CA ASP A 76 -2.07 -13.09 -6.49
C ASP A 76 -0.91 -12.12 -6.25
N GLN A 77 -1.07 -11.20 -5.33
CA GLN A 77 -0.03 -10.22 -5.03
C GLN A 77 0.88 -10.70 -3.92
N ALA A 78 2.19 -10.42 -4.05
CA ALA A 78 3.10 -10.58 -2.94
C ALA A 78 2.79 -9.52 -1.88
N LEU A 79 2.70 -9.94 -0.63
CA LEU A 79 2.52 -9.01 0.48
C LEU A 79 3.86 -8.39 0.84
N VAL A 80 4.03 -7.11 0.51
CA VAL A 80 5.26 -6.36 0.78
C VAL A 80 5.01 -5.46 1.98
N THR A 81 5.74 -5.70 3.07
CA THR A 81 5.62 -4.92 4.30
C THR A 81 7.00 -4.45 4.75
N ILE A 82 7.00 -3.45 5.65
CA ILE A 82 8.21 -2.99 6.33
C ILE A 82 7.97 -3.02 7.84
N GLY A 83 9.05 -3.12 8.59
CA GLY A 83 8.99 -3.07 10.05
C GLY A 83 9.00 -1.63 10.56
N ALA A 84 8.45 -1.43 11.75
CA ALA A 84 8.37 -0.12 12.38
C ALA A 84 9.74 0.55 12.57
N ASP A 85 10.78 -0.24 12.76
CA ASP A 85 12.13 0.24 13.02
C ASP A 85 13.04 0.22 11.79
N ASP A 86 12.51 -0.12 10.61
CA ASP A 86 13.27 -0.07 9.36
C ASP A 86 13.62 1.38 9.04
N ASP A 87 14.86 1.62 8.60
CA ASP A 87 15.29 2.97 8.27
C ASP A 87 14.86 3.39 6.85
N ALA A 88 14.92 4.68 6.59
CA ALA A 88 14.48 5.25 5.31
C ALA A 88 15.21 4.65 4.11
N ALA A 89 16.50 4.34 4.23
CA ALA A 89 17.28 3.72 3.15
C ALA A 89 16.80 2.29 2.86
N SER A 90 16.48 1.53 3.90
CA SER A 90 15.91 0.19 3.80
C SER A 90 14.55 0.22 3.11
N ILE A 91 13.71 1.18 3.49
CA ILE A 91 12.39 1.39 2.90
C ILE A 91 12.52 1.71 1.41
N LEU A 92 13.45 2.59 1.06
CA LEU A 92 13.74 2.92 -0.33
C LEU A 92 14.08 1.67 -1.15
N ARG A 93 14.94 0.81 -0.62
CA ARG A 93 15.33 -0.43 -1.30
C ARG A 93 14.14 -1.35 -1.50
N THR A 94 13.29 -1.50 -0.48
CA THR A 94 12.09 -2.34 -0.56
C THR A 94 11.13 -1.82 -1.63
N MET A 95 10.87 -0.52 -1.65
CA MET A 95 10.00 0.09 -2.65
C MET A 95 10.53 -0.08 -4.06
N ALA A 96 11.83 0.15 -4.26
CA ALA A 96 12.47 0.02 -5.56
C ALA A 96 12.49 -1.44 -6.03
N GLN A 97 12.83 -2.37 -5.14
CA GLN A 97 12.93 -3.80 -5.45
C GLN A 97 11.57 -4.37 -5.87
N HIS A 98 10.49 -3.96 -5.23
CA HIS A 98 9.15 -4.47 -5.48
C HIS A 98 8.31 -3.54 -6.36
N GLN A 99 8.85 -2.39 -6.76
CA GLN A 99 8.17 -1.38 -7.58
C GLN A 99 6.83 -0.96 -6.99
N VAL A 100 6.82 -0.71 -5.69
CA VAL A 100 5.62 -0.25 -4.96
C VAL A 100 5.84 1.16 -4.44
N ARG A 101 4.76 1.94 -4.37
CA ARG A 101 4.79 3.34 -3.95
C ARG A 101 4.26 3.55 -2.54
N ARG A 102 3.66 2.53 -1.96
CA ARG A 102 3.14 2.53 -0.59
C ARG A 102 3.37 1.17 0.01
N VAL A 103 3.75 1.14 1.28
CA VAL A 103 3.96 -0.10 2.01
C VAL A 103 3.36 0.00 3.40
N PRO A 104 2.69 -1.05 3.86
CA PRO A 104 2.22 -1.11 5.25
C PRO A 104 3.37 -1.32 6.20
N VAL A 105 3.26 -0.66 7.36
CA VAL A 105 4.25 -0.74 8.45
C VAL A 105 3.71 -1.67 9.52
N MET A 106 4.48 -2.68 9.85
CA MET A 106 4.10 -3.69 10.82
C MET A 106 4.93 -3.57 12.10
N ASP A 107 4.28 -3.79 13.22
CA ASP A 107 4.94 -4.00 14.50
C ASP A 107 4.51 -5.39 14.97
N GLY A 108 5.37 -6.39 14.73
CA GLY A 108 4.96 -7.78 14.87
C GLY A 108 3.87 -8.11 13.84
N GLU A 109 2.72 -8.55 14.31
CA GLU A 109 1.57 -8.87 13.44
C GLU A 109 0.57 -7.72 13.32
N GLU A 110 0.85 -6.58 13.97
CA GLU A 110 -0.04 -5.44 13.97
C GLU A 110 0.34 -4.42 12.92
N LEU A 111 -0.63 -4.01 12.10
CA LEU A 111 -0.47 -2.89 11.18
C LEU A 111 -0.55 -1.59 11.97
N ILE A 112 0.49 -0.77 11.91
CA ILE A 112 0.54 0.49 12.67
C ILE A 112 0.53 1.73 11.79
N GLY A 113 0.76 1.59 10.49
CA GLY A 113 0.76 2.75 9.59
C GLY A 113 1.04 2.36 8.16
N ILE A 114 1.11 3.37 7.30
CA ILE A 114 1.46 3.25 5.88
C ILE A 114 2.54 4.27 5.58
N VAL A 115 3.58 3.85 4.86
CA VAL A 115 4.60 4.76 4.32
C VAL A 115 4.39 4.88 2.81
N ALA A 116 4.28 6.11 2.34
CA ALA A 116 4.19 6.42 0.91
C ALA A 116 5.55 6.91 0.39
N GLN A 117 5.71 6.85 -0.93
CA GLN A 117 6.90 7.38 -1.61
C GLN A 117 7.20 8.82 -1.18
N ALA A 118 6.17 9.66 -1.03
CA ALA A 118 6.34 11.04 -0.61
C ALA A 118 6.93 11.17 0.80
N ASP A 119 6.61 10.23 1.70
CA ASP A 119 7.17 10.21 3.05
C ASP A 119 8.67 9.94 3.01
N VAL A 120 9.09 9.01 2.17
CA VAL A 120 10.51 8.68 1.97
C VAL A 120 11.23 9.86 1.35
N ALA A 121 10.61 10.53 0.37
CA ALA A 121 11.19 11.69 -0.31
C ALA A 121 11.51 12.83 0.66
N ARG A 122 10.68 13.02 1.68
CA ARG A 122 10.93 14.03 2.71
C ARG A 122 12.05 13.64 3.67
N ALA A 123 12.32 12.34 3.80
CA ALA A 123 13.29 11.81 4.77
C ALA A 123 14.70 11.65 4.19
N LEU A 124 14.85 11.58 2.88
CA LEU A 124 16.13 11.30 2.21
C LEU A 124 16.62 12.49 1.41
N ASP A 125 17.94 12.49 1.14
CA ASP A 125 18.54 13.49 0.26
C ASP A 125 18.17 13.20 -1.21
N ASN A 126 18.41 14.20 -2.06
CA ASN A 126 18.00 14.17 -3.47
C ASN A 126 18.55 13.00 -4.29
N PRO A 127 19.84 12.59 -4.17
CA PRO A 127 20.33 11.47 -4.95
C PRO A 127 19.56 10.18 -4.71
N ARG A 128 19.22 9.87 -3.44
CA ARG A 128 18.47 8.66 -3.11
C ARG A 128 17.02 8.73 -3.57
N VAL A 129 16.41 9.91 -3.47
CA VAL A 129 15.07 10.15 -3.99
C VAL A 129 15.04 9.93 -5.50
N GLY A 130 16.06 10.42 -6.22
CA GLY A 130 16.19 10.21 -7.66
C GLY A 130 16.25 8.74 -8.03
N GLU A 131 16.99 7.93 -7.28
CA GLU A 131 17.04 6.49 -7.49
C GLU A 131 15.68 5.83 -7.34
N LEU A 132 14.91 6.21 -6.31
CA LEU A 132 13.58 5.67 -6.09
C LEU A 132 12.63 6.04 -7.24
N VAL A 133 12.61 7.30 -7.63
CA VAL A 133 11.73 7.77 -8.70
C VAL A 133 12.05 7.05 -10.01
N GLN A 134 13.33 6.90 -10.34
CA GLN A 134 13.75 6.19 -11.54
C GLN A 134 13.30 4.72 -11.51
N ALA A 135 13.49 4.04 -10.39
CA ALA A 135 13.08 2.63 -10.24
C ALA A 135 11.58 2.46 -10.42
N LEU A 136 10.76 3.38 -9.90
CA LEU A 136 9.31 3.31 -9.99
C LEU A 136 8.76 3.72 -11.36
N SER A 137 9.57 4.35 -12.19
CA SER A 137 9.16 4.83 -13.53
C SER A 137 9.51 3.87 -14.66
N THR A 138 10.21 2.79 -14.39
CA THR A 138 10.78 1.90 -15.43
C THR A 138 9.95 0.65 -15.68
N ASP A 139 8.72 0.61 -15.31
CA ASP A 139 7.86 -0.57 -15.56
C ASP A 139 7.18 -0.56 -16.92
#